data_c74ef71432dc6a93c24caaef169eb949
#
_entry.id   c74ef71432dc6a93c24caaef169eb949
#
_cell.length_a   1.000
_cell.length_b   1.000
_cell.length_c   1.000
_cell.angle_alpha   90.00
_cell.angle_beta   90.00
_cell.angle_gamma   90.00
#
_symmetry.space_group_name_H-M   'P 1'
#
loop_
_entity.id
_entity.type
_entity.pdbx_description
1 polymer ?
#
loop_
_entity_poly.entity_id
_entity_poly.type
_entity_poly.pdbx_seq_one_letter_code
_entity_poly.pdbx_strand_id
1 'polypeptide(L)'
;MKNYVFIAAAAAGLLMAASAQAGDVAAGAKVFKKCKACHYVDREKNKSGPHLVNIVGRAAGAVDGFKYSKAMAGSGLVWDEATLAGFLAKPKKYLKGTKMSFAGLKKETDIANVIAYLKSPK
;
A
#
# COMPACT_ATOMS: atom_id res chain seq x y z
N MET A 1 15.74 -42.27 48.76
CA MET A 1 14.69 -41.59 47.97
C MET A 1 15.33 -40.42 47.23
N LYS A 2 15.50 -40.58 45.95
CA LYS A 2 16.08 -39.50 45.15
C LYS A 2 14.95 -38.74 44.50
N ASN A 3 14.75 -37.49 44.93
CA ASN A 3 13.81 -36.59 44.33
C ASN A 3 14.45 -36.02 43.05
N TYR A 4 14.00 -36.48 41.95
CA TYR A 4 14.35 -35.87 40.64
C TYR A 4 13.41 -34.69 40.42
N VAL A 5 13.94 -33.50 40.60
CA VAL A 5 13.26 -32.28 40.17
C VAL A 5 13.47 -32.16 38.68
N PHE A 6 12.44 -32.50 37.93
CA PHE A 6 12.43 -32.19 36.48
C PHE A 6 12.15 -30.71 36.34
N ILE A 7 13.20 -29.94 36.08
CA ILE A 7 13.04 -28.58 35.64
C ILE A 7 12.63 -28.67 34.17
N ALA A 8 11.35 -28.56 33.89
CA ALA A 8 10.87 -28.34 32.54
C ALA A 8 11.32 -26.95 32.13
N ALA A 9 12.39 -26.87 31.35
CA ALA A 9 12.75 -25.65 30.67
C ALA A 9 11.67 -25.41 29.61
N ALA A 10 10.71 -24.56 29.94
CA ALA A 10 9.80 -24.02 28.93
C ALA A 10 10.66 -23.16 28.00
N ALA A 11 11.03 -23.72 26.83
CA ALA A 11 11.54 -22.92 25.75
C ALA A 11 10.39 -22.04 25.30
N ALA A 12 10.35 -20.81 25.83
CA ALA A 12 9.52 -19.77 25.27
C ALA A 12 10.05 -19.52 23.85
N GLY A 13 9.46 -20.18 22.86
CA GLY A 13 9.68 -19.84 21.48
C GLY A 13 9.25 -18.40 21.30
N LEU A 14 10.20 -17.48 21.21
CA LEU A 14 9.97 -16.18 20.66
C LEU A 14 9.57 -16.42 19.21
N LEU A 15 8.26 -16.52 18.99
CA LEU A 15 7.69 -16.26 17.69
C LEU A 15 7.97 -14.78 17.41
N MET A 16 9.13 -14.51 16.86
CA MET A 16 9.33 -13.32 16.05
C MET A 16 8.37 -13.48 14.87
N ALA A 17 7.12 -13.07 15.07
CA ALA A 17 6.31 -12.71 13.92
C ALA A 17 7.19 -11.71 13.18
N ALA A 18 7.69 -12.12 11.99
CA ALA A 18 8.21 -11.15 11.06
C ALA A 18 7.06 -10.17 10.88
N SER A 19 7.08 -9.08 11.65
CA SER A 19 6.18 -7.98 11.41
C SER A 19 6.45 -7.59 9.98
N ALA A 20 5.51 -7.89 9.08
CA ALA A 20 5.44 -7.22 7.81
C ALA A 20 5.75 -5.77 8.17
N GLN A 21 6.82 -5.21 7.63
CA GLN A 21 7.31 -3.91 8.05
C GLN A 21 6.16 -2.94 7.94
N ALA A 22 5.55 -2.62 9.07
CA ALA A 22 4.58 -1.55 9.13
C ALA A 22 5.33 -0.30 8.72
N GLY A 23 4.95 0.27 7.60
CA GLY A 23 5.54 1.49 7.11
C GLY A 23 5.30 2.65 8.08
N ASP A 24 6.16 3.63 8.02
CA ASP A 24 6.04 4.87 8.80
C ASP A 24 5.12 5.84 8.09
N VAL A 25 4.04 6.24 8.75
CA VAL A 25 3.04 7.19 8.19
C VAL A 25 3.68 8.55 7.89
N ALA A 26 4.52 9.08 8.77
CA ALA A 26 5.17 10.37 8.56
C ALA A 26 6.15 10.34 7.39
N ALA A 27 6.93 9.28 7.26
CA ALA A 27 7.81 9.07 6.11
C ALA A 27 6.98 8.85 4.83
N GLY A 28 5.86 8.17 4.91
CA GLY A 28 4.92 7.99 3.80
C GLY A 28 4.30 9.30 3.31
N ALA A 29 4.02 10.23 4.21
CA ALA A 29 3.56 11.57 3.84
C ALA A 29 4.59 12.31 2.97
N LYS A 30 5.87 12.11 3.23
CA LYS A 30 6.96 12.68 2.42
C LYS A 30 7.01 12.03 1.04
N VAL A 31 6.87 10.71 0.96
CA VAL A 31 6.80 9.99 -0.32
C VAL A 31 5.58 10.44 -1.12
N PHE A 32 4.45 10.66 -0.47
CA PHE A 32 3.20 11.09 -1.10
C PHE A 32 3.31 12.45 -1.80
N LYS A 33 4.31 13.27 -1.50
CA LYS A 33 4.57 14.52 -2.23
C LYS A 33 4.73 14.29 -3.74
N LYS A 34 5.19 13.14 -4.14
CA LYS A 34 5.28 12.72 -5.56
C LYS A 34 3.91 12.44 -6.19
N CYS A 35 2.89 12.30 -5.41
CA CYS A 35 1.54 11.90 -5.83
C CYS A 35 0.55 13.08 -5.82
N LYS A 36 0.86 14.12 -5.05
CA LYS A 36 -0.04 15.28 -4.81
C LYS A 36 -0.41 16.07 -6.06
N ALA A 37 0.45 16.08 -7.07
CA ALA A 37 0.17 16.80 -8.31
C ALA A 37 -1.08 16.25 -9.01
N CYS A 38 -1.35 14.97 -8.85
CA CYS A 38 -2.41 14.26 -9.55
C CYS A 38 -3.52 13.74 -8.65
N HIS A 39 -3.29 13.62 -7.35
CA HIS A 39 -4.24 13.00 -6.43
C HIS A 39 -4.48 13.80 -5.16
N TYR A 40 -5.75 13.89 -4.77
CA TYR A 40 -6.13 14.17 -3.38
C TYR A 40 -6.24 12.87 -2.60
N VAL A 41 -5.85 12.88 -1.34
CA VAL A 41 -6.01 11.75 -0.43
C VAL A 41 -6.97 12.06 0.72
N ASP A 42 -7.21 13.33 0.96
CA ASP A 42 -7.97 13.86 2.09
C ASP A 42 -9.40 14.33 1.72
N ARG A 43 -9.74 14.28 0.45
CA ARG A 43 -11.05 14.72 -0.04
C ARG A 43 -11.44 13.99 -1.32
N GLU A 44 -12.75 13.79 -1.50
CA GLU A 44 -13.32 13.13 -2.67
C GLU A 44 -13.40 14.09 -3.87
N LYS A 45 -12.24 14.59 -4.29
CA LYS A 45 -12.10 15.46 -5.44
C LYS A 45 -11.07 14.91 -6.40
N ASN A 46 -11.43 14.77 -7.65
CA ASN A 46 -10.54 14.30 -8.70
C ASN A 46 -9.71 15.44 -9.28
N LYS A 47 -8.51 15.10 -9.68
CA LYS A 47 -7.60 15.94 -10.47
C LYS A 47 -7.31 15.24 -11.78
N SER A 48 -6.07 15.28 -12.25
CA SER A 48 -5.62 14.44 -13.36
C SER A 48 -5.65 12.94 -13.03
N GLY A 49 -5.57 12.59 -11.75
CA GLY A 49 -5.86 11.27 -11.22
C GLY A 49 -7.11 11.26 -10.33
N PRO A 50 -7.67 10.07 -10.05
CA PRO A 50 -8.80 9.94 -9.13
C PRO A 50 -8.37 10.25 -7.70
N HIS A 51 -9.32 10.63 -6.84
CA HIS A 51 -9.00 10.77 -5.43
C HIS A 51 -8.64 9.42 -4.81
N LEU A 52 -7.85 9.46 -3.76
CA LEU A 52 -7.33 8.29 -3.07
C LEU A 52 -7.96 8.11 -1.67
N VAL A 53 -9.11 8.72 -1.42
CA VAL A 53 -9.82 8.55 -0.14
C VAL A 53 -10.19 7.07 0.03
N ASN A 54 -9.76 6.50 1.15
CA ASN A 54 -9.98 5.08 1.45
C ASN A 54 -9.52 4.12 0.34
N ILE A 55 -8.39 4.43 -0.28
CA ILE A 55 -7.89 3.65 -1.42
C ILE A 55 -7.54 2.21 -1.05
N VAL A 56 -7.01 1.98 0.16
CA VAL A 56 -6.63 0.62 0.57
C VAL A 56 -7.88 -0.23 0.77
N GLY A 57 -7.96 -1.30 -0.01
CA GLY A 57 -9.12 -2.19 -0.05
C GLY A 57 -10.22 -1.80 -1.06
N ARG A 58 -10.06 -0.68 -1.76
CA ARG A 58 -11.02 -0.22 -2.77
C ARG A 58 -10.82 -0.93 -4.10
N ALA A 59 -11.91 -1.23 -4.80
CA ALA A 59 -11.84 -1.76 -6.15
C ALA A 59 -11.22 -0.73 -7.12
N ALA A 60 -10.35 -1.20 -8.02
CA ALA A 60 -9.81 -0.35 -9.06
C ALA A 60 -10.91 0.12 -10.01
N GLY A 61 -10.80 1.36 -10.46
CA GLY A 61 -11.81 1.93 -11.36
C GLY A 61 -13.12 2.34 -10.70
N ALA A 62 -13.17 2.42 -9.37
CA ALA A 62 -14.43 2.58 -8.63
C ALA A 62 -14.90 4.02 -8.42
N VAL A 63 -14.06 5.03 -8.64
CA VAL A 63 -14.44 6.43 -8.39
C VAL A 63 -15.39 6.92 -9.46
N ASP A 64 -16.59 7.34 -9.04
CA ASP A 64 -17.56 7.93 -9.94
C ASP A 64 -17.04 9.26 -10.52
N GLY A 65 -17.36 9.48 -11.79
CA GLY A 65 -17.00 10.73 -12.48
C GLY A 65 -15.53 10.84 -12.90
N PHE A 66 -14.70 9.86 -12.61
CA PHE A 66 -13.34 9.82 -13.13
C PHE A 66 -13.22 8.93 -14.36
N LYS A 67 -12.59 9.45 -15.39
CA LYS A 67 -12.38 8.70 -16.64
C LYS A 67 -11.09 7.89 -16.56
N TYR A 68 -11.23 6.63 -16.16
CA TYR A 68 -10.12 5.68 -16.13
C TYR A 68 -9.68 5.24 -17.53
N SER A 69 -8.44 4.74 -17.63
CA SER A 69 -8.05 3.95 -18.79
C SER A 69 -8.90 2.68 -18.90
N LYS A 70 -9.03 2.14 -20.10
CA LYS A 70 -9.71 0.84 -20.29
C LYS A 70 -9.05 -0.26 -19.47
N ALA A 71 -7.71 -0.24 -19.40
CA ALA A 71 -6.95 -1.20 -18.62
C ALA A 71 -7.31 -1.14 -17.13
N MET A 72 -7.40 0.05 -16.55
CA MET A 72 -7.75 0.24 -15.15
C MET A 72 -9.21 -0.13 -14.89
N ALA A 73 -10.13 0.36 -15.71
CA ALA A 73 -11.56 0.10 -15.55
C ALA A 73 -11.90 -1.39 -15.67
N GLY A 74 -11.20 -2.12 -16.53
CA GLY A 74 -11.41 -3.54 -16.75
C GLY A 74 -10.48 -4.46 -15.96
N SER A 75 -9.63 -3.93 -15.10
CA SER A 75 -8.59 -4.71 -14.43
C SER A 75 -9.09 -5.74 -13.43
N GLY A 76 -10.22 -5.49 -12.78
CA GLY A 76 -10.72 -6.31 -11.69
C GLY A 76 -9.84 -6.31 -10.44
N LEU A 77 -8.87 -5.40 -10.36
CA LEU A 77 -7.97 -5.31 -9.21
C LEU A 77 -8.68 -4.76 -7.99
N VAL A 78 -8.26 -5.20 -6.83
CA VAL A 78 -8.56 -4.58 -5.54
C VAL A 78 -7.27 -4.03 -4.97
N TRP A 79 -7.31 -2.79 -4.53
CA TRP A 79 -6.13 -2.10 -3.98
C TRP A 79 -5.83 -2.56 -2.56
N ASP A 80 -5.58 -3.85 -2.38
CA ASP A 80 -4.98 -4.36 -1.16
C ASP A 80 -3.49 -3.97 -1.10
N GLU A 81 -2.85 -4.20 0.03
CA GLU A 81 -1.46 -3.76 0.23
C GLU A 81 -0.50 -4.41 -0.77
N ALA A 82 -0.69 -5.69 -1.09
CA ALA A 82 0.17 -6.40 -2.03
C ALA A 82 0.00 -5.87 -3.46
N THR A 83 -1.23 -5.62 -3.89
CA THR A 83 -1.53 -5.05 -5.21
C THR A 83 -1.01 -3.63 -5.34
N LEU A 84 -1.20 -2.80 -4.30
CA LEU A 84 -0.62 -1.45 -4.27
C LEU A 84 0.90 -1.49 -4.35
N ALA A 85 1.54 -2.38 -3.61
CA ALA A 85 3.00 -2.50 -3.64
C ALA A 85 3.51 -2.86 -5.04
N GLY A 86 2.91 -3.83 -5.69
CA GLY A 86 3.28 -4.22 -7.05
C GLY A 86 3.06 -3.10 -8.08
N PHE A 87 1.92 -2.44 -8.00
CA PHE A 87 1.56 -1.34 -8.90
C PHE A 87 2.48 -0.13 -8.70
N LEU A 88 2.70 0.29 -7.46
CA LEU A 88 3.54 1.46 -7.15
C LEU A 88 5.01 1.26 -7.50
N ALA A 89 5.49 0.02 -7.50
CA ALA A 89 6.86 -0.28 -7.91
C ALA A 89 7.08 0.02 -9.41
N LYS A 90 6.14 -0.39 -10.26
CA LYS A 90 6.22 -0.23 -11.72
C LYS A 90 4.81 -0.18 -12.32
N PRO A 91 4.13 0.97 -12.28
CA PRO A 91 2.74 1.06 -12.69
C PRO A 91 2.47 0.56 -14.10
N LYS A 92 3.28 0.98 -15.08
CA LYS A 92 3.07 0.62 -16.50
C LYS A 92 3.37 -0.85 -16.79
N LYS A 93 4.25 -1.46 -16.02
CA LYS A 93 4.54 -2.89 -16.15
C LYS A 93 3.47 -3.74 -15.46
N TYR A 94 3.01 -3.30 -14.29
CA TYR A 94 1.98 -3.99 -13.52
C TYR A 94 0.62 -3.96 -14.23
N LEU A 95 0.26 -2.83 -14.80
CA LEU A 95 -0.98 -2.64 -15.54
C LEU A 95 -0.69 -1.94 -16.87
N LYS A 96 -0.45 -2.73 -17.91
CA LYS A 96 -0.23 -2.19 -19.26
C LYS A 96 -1.46 -1.41 -19.72
N GLY A 97 -1.23 -0.23 -20.24
CA GLY A 97 -2.31 0.66 -20.69
C GLY A 97 -2.82 1.62 -19.63
N THR A 98 -2.27 1.63 -18.43
CA THR A 98 -2.57 2.67 -17.43
C THR A 98 -2.20 4.05 -17.98
N LYS A 99 -3.05 5.04 -17.70
CA LYS A 99 -2.78 6.44 -18.05
C LYS A 99 -1.90 7.15 -17.03
N MET A 100 -1.62 6.52 -15.90
CA MET A 100 -0.82 7.12 -14.84
C MET A 100 0.63 7.31 -15.29
N SER A 101 1.06 8.58 -15.35
CA SER A 101 2.41 8.97 -15.78
C SER A 101 3.37 8.99 -14.59
N PHE A 102 3.63 7.83 -14.00
CA PHE A 102 4.52 7.69 -12.87
C PHE A 102 5.46 6.52 -13.09
N ALA A 103 6.76 6.77 -12.96
CA ALA A 103 7.77 5.75 -13.23
C ALA A 103 7.82 4.63 -12.21
N GLY A 104 7.34 4.88 -11.01
CA GLY A 104 7.35 3.94 -9.90
C GLY A 104 8.28 4.32 -8.76
N LEU A 105 8.09 3.66 -7.63
CA LEU A 105 8.94 3.79 -6.45
C LEU A 105 9.97 2.66 -6.46
N LYS A 106 11.24 3.02 -6.41
CA LYS A 106 12.35 2.05 -6.49
C LYS A 106 12.65 1.37 -5.17
N LYS A 107 12.34 2.04 -4.04
CA LYS A 107 12.67 1.55 -2.69
C LYS A 107 11.46 0.88 -2.05
N GLU A 108 11.64 -0.34 -1.60
CA GLU A 108 10.59 -1.08 -0.88
C GLU A 108 10.15 -0.34 0.39
N THR A 109 11.06 0.34 1.07
CA THR A 109 10.75 1.16 2.25
C THR A 109 9.83 2.32 1.90
N ASP A 110 10.03 2.99 0.78
CA ASP A 110 9.15 4.07 0.31
C ASP A 110 7.76 3.54 -0.01
N ILE A 111 7.67 2.38 -0.62
CA ILE A 111 6.39 1.72 -0.92
C ILE A 111 5.65 1.38 0.37
N ALA A 112 6.31 0.73 1.33
CA ALA A 112 5.71 0.41 2.61
C ALA A 112 5.25 1.65 3.37
N ASN A 113 6.05 2.70 3.36
CA ASN A 113 5.75 3.97 4.04
C ASN A 113 4.56 4.68 3.41
N VAL A 114 4.49 4.79 2.08
CA VAL A 114 3.36 5.44 1.42
C VAL A 114 2.07 4.65 1.59
N ILE A 115 2.12 3.32 1.59
CA ILE A 115 0.94 2.49 1.87
C ILE A 115 0.44 2.74 3.29
N ALA A 116 1.34 2.81 4.27
CA ALA A 116 0.97 3.15 5.65
C ALA A 116 0.28 4.52 5.72
N TYR A 117 0.80 5.51 5.00
CA TYR A 117 0.19 6.83 4.91
C TYR A 117 -1.19 6.78 4.24
N LEU A 118 -1.36 6.02 3.16
CA LEU A 118 -2.65 5.89 2.48
C LEU A 118 -3.72 5.23 3.35
N LYS A 119 -3.33 4.38 4.30
CA LYS A 119 -4.24 3.78 5.28
C LYS A 119 -4.71 4.77 6.35
N SER A 120 -3.89 5.74 6.68
CA SER A 120 -4.14 6.74 7.74
C SER A 120 -3.55 8.10 7.35
N PRO A 121 -4.10 8.76 6.34
CA PRO A 121 -3.60 10.08 5.91
C PRO A 121 -3.76 11.09 7.03
N LYS A 122 -2.72 11.88 7.27
CA LYS A 122 -2.72 12.95 8.27
C LYS A 122 -2.30 14.26 7.67
#